data_0c8e851270336a3fdeab731d9de90e01
#
_entry.id   0c8e851270336a3fdeab731d9de90e01
#
_cell.length_a   1.000
_cell.length_b   1.000
_cell.length_c   1.000
_cell.angle_alpha   90.00
_cell.angle_beta   90.00
_cell.angle_gamma   90.00
#
_symmetry.space_group_name_H-M   'P 1'
#
loop_
_entity.id
_entity.type
_entity.pdbx_description
1 polymer ?
#
loop_
_entity_poly.entity_id
_entity_poly.type
_entity_poly.pdbx_seq_one_letter_code
_entity_poly.pdbx_strand_id
1 'polypeptide(L)'
;MVNTPVDPAGTPGTLCGLAYPFQRGYRATPAASYSPPDGEIFDEIYFAVFAHDDLKGVSYFDPEPPLAKLLIAAGEWTYGEWRIVFEGAHGNPADLGFTPFGWRWMGSIFGTLVIPLMYLLALRLWPNRLFAIAAATLTCFDGMFFIQSRIGMIDIFPIFFIVLAYYLFNVHLQSRTPRSAAVTLLLTGVVIGLAIAAKWIALAALASMLFILLVRLVRRYADLAVSTAGGIWRWGRSEALGPAAPGGMQIPTYVALAVVAFIAIPVVIYLASWIPFYERGQFHWANGLGDLIAYQKSAYDYHAHLTATHPYGSPWYSWPFLYRPVAYYFENVGLGIDATTGQPLVAGMVNLGNPWIWWSSIPCVILLPYLAIRDKSYPAAFIALGFLTQYLPWAPITRVLFLYHMFGGLIFMVLALAYVLARLAGGGVEVGGVSWVRPFVLYAWLAVAILFFVYFYPVWTGIPIGDHQYLGGFGVGRMWFLKWI
;
A
#
# COMPACT_ATOMS: atom_id res chain seq x y z
N MET A 1 18.08 20.68 -8.34
CA MET A 1 19.14 19.72 -8.69
C MET A 1 18.73 18.38 -8.12
N VAL A 2 18.23 17.50 -8.95
CA VAL A 2 17.90 16.11 -8.55
C VAL A 2 19.24 15.40 -8.45
N ASN A 3 19.64 15.03 -7.22
CA ASN A 3 20.84 14.25 -7.00
C ASN A 3 20.62 12.83 -7.53
N THR A 4 21.29 12.50 -8.63
CA THR A 4 21.53 11.12 -9.04
C THR A 4 22.15 10.33 -7.89
N PRO A 5 21.81 9.04 -7.71
CA PRO A 5 22.52 8.18 -6.76
C PRO A 5 23.99 8.09 -7.25
N VAL A 6 24.91 8.63 -6.46
CA VAL A 6 26.34 8.51 -6.66
C VAL A 6 26.77 7.21 -6.01
N ASP A 7 27.45 6.35 -6.79
CA ASP A 7 28.24 5.21 -6.30
C ASP A 7 29.20 5.72 -5.18
N PRO A 8 29.43 4.93 -4.09
CA PRO A 8 30.40 5.28 -3.06
C PRO A 8 31.81 5.55 -3.55
N ALA A 9 32.13 5.23 -4.81
CA ALA A 9 33.40 5.55 -5.46
C ALA A 9 33.37 6.84 -6.28
N GLY A 10 32.29 7.62 -6.26
CA GLY A 10 32.23 8.92 -6.94
C GLY A 10 32.08 8.87 -8.47
N THR A 11 31.81 7.71 -9.05
CA THR A 11 31.56 7.54 -10.48
C THR A 11 30.07 7.48 -10.78
N PRO A 12 29.55 8.19 -11.81
CA PRO A 12 28.14 8.13 -12.15
C PRO A 12 27.78 6.73 -12.65
N GLY A 13 26.87 6.06 -11.93
CA GLY A 13 26.01 5.03 -12.46
C GLY A 13 26.64 3.75 -12.98
N THR A 14 27.42 3.03 -12.16
CA THR A 14 27.69 1.61 -12.44
C THR A 14 27.11 0.72 -11.35
N LEU A 15 25.87 0.28 -11.55
CA LEU A 15 25.35 -0.89 -10.88
C LEU A 15 25.77 -2.11 -11.71
N CYS A 16 26.65 -2.96 -11.15
CA CYS A 16 27.07 -4.25 -11.71
C CYS A 16 27.52 -4.22 -13.19
N GLY A 17 28.45 -3.33 -13.57
CA GLY A 17 29.12 -3.42 -14.89
C GLY A 17 28.27 -3.06 -16.11
N LEU A 18 27.04 -2.65 -15.96
CA LEU A 18 26.18 -2.14 -17.02
C LEU A 18 26.10 -0.61 -16.87
N ALA A 19 26.85 0.11 -17.72
CA ALA A 19 26.71 1.55 -17.88
C ALA A 19 25.34 1.86 -18.49
N TYR A 20 24.38 2.32 -17.69
CA TYR A 20 23.17 2.93 -18.23
C TYR A 20 23.50 4.31 -18.81
N PRO A 21 23.10 4.60 -20.06
CA PRO A 21 23.28 5.91 -20.63
C PRO A 21 22.31 6.91 -19.97
N PHE A 22 22.75 7.57 -18.91
CA PHE A 22 22.06 8.65 -18.22
C PHE A 22 22.13 9.97 -19.02
N GLN A 23 21.81 9.94 -20.31
CA GLN A 23 21.67 11.16 -21.11
C GLN A 23 20.63 10.96 -22.22
N ARG A 24 19.36 11.01 -21.86
CA ARG A 24 18.37 11.59 -22.77
C ARG A 24 17.82 12.84 -22.08
N GLY A 25 18.39 13.97 -22.46
CA GLY A 25 17.88 15.29 -22.05
C GLY A 25 16.46 15.46 -22.57
N TYR A 26 15.48 15.27 -21.70
CA TYR A 26 14.12 15.75 -21.92
C TYR A 26 14.14 17.27 -21.74
N ARG A 27 13.97 18.02 -22.86
CA ARG A 27 13.60 19.42 -22.80
C ARG A 27 12.17 19.49 -22.29
N ALA A 28 12.00 20.06 -21.10
CA ALA A 28 10.70 20.52 -20.64
C ALA A 28 10.14 21.52 -21.67
N THR A 29 9.10 21.16 -22.38
CA THR A 29 8.27 22.12 -23.13
C THR A 29 7.37 22.84 -22.12
N PRO A 30 7.31 24.18 -22.14
CA PRO A 30 6.40 24.91 -21.26
C PRO A 30 4.98 24.71 -21.77
N ALA A 31 4.24 23.81 -21.16
CA ALA A 31 2.82 23.64 -21.40
C ALA A 31 2.04 24.29 -20.27
N ALA A 32 1.35 25.37 -20.57
CA ALA A 32 0.30 25.94 -19.75
C ALA A 32 -0.94 24.99 -19.73
N SER A 33 -0.82 23.87 -19.02
CA SER A 33 -1.97 23.01 -18.74
C SER A 33 -1.90 22.56 -17.26
N TYR A 34 -3.01 22.66 -16.56
CA TYR A 34 -3.22 22.21 -15.18
C TYR A 34 -3.22 20.67 -15.08
N SER A 35 -2.35 20.01 -15.82
CA SER A 35 -2.10 18.58 -15.78
C SER A 35 -0.97 18.25 -14.83
N PRO A 36 -0.93 17.05 -14.22
CA PRO A 36 0.26 16.57 -13.53
C PRO A 36 1.46 16.70 -14.49
N PRO A 37 2.69 16.87 -13.95
CA PRO A 37 3.86 17.16 -14.78
C PRO A 37 3.95 16.22 -15.99
N ASP A 38 4.20 16.80 -17.16
CA ASP A 38 4.26 16.11 -18.46
C ASP A 38 5.48 15.18 -18.59
N GLY A 39 6.11 14.78 -17.49
CA GLY A 39 7.28 13.91 -17.41
C GLY A 39 7.23 12.96 -16.24
N GLU A 40 8.28 12.19 -16.14
CA GLU A 40 8.51 11.28 -15.01
C GLU A 40 8.79 12.09 -13.75
N ILE A 41 8.17 11.70 -12.64
CA ILE A 41 8.39 12.29 -11.33
C ILE A 41 8.87 11.22 -10.35
N PHE A 42 9.75 11.59 -9.44
CA PHE A 42 10.27 10.73 -8.40
C PHE A 42 10.78 9.38 -8.97
N ASP A 43 10.36 8.26 -8.41
CA ASP A 43 10.79 6.91 -8.84
C ASP A 43 10.11 6.44 -10.14
N GLU A 44 9.24 7.23 -10.79
CA GLU A 44 8.75 6.94 -12.14
C GLU A 44 9.91 6.81 -13.15
N ILE A 45 11.01 7.56 -12.94
CA ILE A 45 12.25 7.45 -13.71
C ILE A 45 12.85 6.03 -13.73
N TYR A 46 12.45 5.20 -12.74
CA TYR A 46 12.81 3.79 -12.68
C TYR A 46 11.63 2.91 -13.08
N PHE A 47 10.49 3.03 -12.42
CA PHE A 47 9.41 2.06 -12.57
C PHE A 47 8.67 2.15 -13.91
N ALA A 48 8.45 3.34 -14.46
CA ALA A 48 7.90 3.50 -15.80
C ALA A 48 8.91 3.03 -16.87
N VAL A 49 10.18 3.38 -16.70
CA VAL A 49 11.24 2.93 -17.62
C VAL A 49 11.40 1.41 -17.59
N PHE A 50 11.45 0.79 -16.41
CA PHE A 50 11.54 -0.68 -16.30
C PHE A 50 10.30 -1.39 -16.86
N ALA A 51 9.12 -0.79 -16.71
CA ALA A 51 7.89 -1.30 -17.33
C ALA A 51 7.98 -1.23 -18.87
N HIS A 52 8.52 -0.14 -19.40
CA HIS A 52 8.77 0.00 -20.83
C HIS A 52 9.85 -0.99 -21.32
N ASP A 53 10.93 -1.16 -20.56
CA ASP A 53 12.00 -2.13 -20.83
C ASP A 53 11.45 -3.57 -20.86
N ASP A 54 10.50 -3.92 -19.98
CA ASP A 54 9.79 -5.21 -20.03
C ASP A 54 9.06 -5.40 -21.37
N LEU A 55 8.40 -4.37 -21.91
CA LEU A 55 7.71 -4.43 -23.20
C LEU A 55 8.68 -4.48 -24.40
N LYS A 56 9.86 -3.92 -24.26
CA LYS A 56 10.89 -3.88 -25.31
C LYS A 56 11.88 -5.08 -25.22
N GLY A 57 11.76 -5.92 -24.21
CA GLY A 57 12.69 -7.04 -23.99
C GLY A 57 14.09 -6.59 -23.55
N VAL A 58 14.22 -5.40 -22.94
CA VAL A 58 15.50 -4.86 -22.46
C VAL A 58 15.77 -5.36 -21.03
N SER A 59 17.00 -5.82 -20.78
CA SER A 59 17.42 -6.30 -19.47
C SER A 59 17.72 -5.14 -18.52
N TYR A 60 17.29 -5.27 -17.27
CA TYR A 60 17.58 -4.31 -16.20
C TYR A 60 17.74 -5.01 -14.84
N PHE A 61 18.25 -4.31 -13.84
CA PHE A 61 18.27 -4.76 -12.45
C PHE A 61 17.37 -3.86 -11.59
N ASP A 62 16.46 -4.50 -10.85
CA ASP A 62 15.67 -3.84 -9.81
C ASP A 62 15.50 -4.81 -8.62
N PRO A 63 15.79 -4.38 -7.37
CA PRO A 63 15.67 -5.25 -6.21
C PRO A 63 14.22 -5.60 -5.83
N GLU A 64 13.22 -4.94 -6.42
CA GLU A 64 11.81 -5.23 -6.17
C GLU A 64 11.27 -6.31 -7.13
N PRO A 65 10.33 -7.16 -6.70
CA PRO A 65 9.71 -8.17 -7.56
C PRO A 65 9.00 -7.59 -8.80
N PRO A 66 8.83 -8.36 -9.89
CA PRO A 66 8.45 -7.78 -11.18
C PRO A 66 6.98 -7.44 -11.35
N LEU A 67 6.02 -8.09 -10.65
CA LEU A 67 4.60 -8.01 -10.98
C LEU A 67 4.04 -6.58 -11.01
N ALA A 68 4.46 -5.71 -10.08
CA ALA A 68 3.99 -4.33 -10.07
C ALA A 68 4.42 -3.56 -11.33
N LYS A 69 5.67 -3.76 -11.80
CA LYS A 69 6.17 -3.19 -13.06
C LYS A 69 5.48 -3.78 -14.28
N LEU A 70 5.21 -5.08 -14.28
CA LEU A 70 4.43 -5.73 -15.33
C LEU A 70 2.99 -5.19 -15.40
N LEU A 71 2.39 -4.78 -14.28
CA LEU A 71 1.08 -4.10 -14.27
C LEU A 71 1.17 -2.68 -14.85
N ILE A 72 2.26 -1.95 -14.58
CA ILE A 72 2.53 -0.66 -15.22
C ILE A 72 2.74 -0.87 -16.73
N ALA A 73 3.53 -1.86 -17.13
CA ALA A 73 3.75 -2.23 -18.53
C ALA A 73 2.44 -2.58 -19.26
N ALA A 74 1.56 -3.34 -18.62
CA ALA A 74 0.23 -3.60 -19.14
C ALA A 74 -0.59 -2.32 -19.33
N GLY A 75 -0.40 -1.33 -18.45
CA GLY A 75 -0.98 0.00 -18.59
C GLY A 75 -0.47 0.75 -19.83
N GLU A 76 0.84 0.79 -20.02
CA GLU A 76 1.46 1.41 -21.19
C GLU A 76 1.00 0.72 -22.48
N TRP A 77 1.08 -0.61 -22.55
CA TRP A 77 0.66 -1.35 -23.71
C TRP A 77 -0.81 -1.09 -24.08
N THR A 78 -1.71 -1.22 -23.12
CA THR A 78 -3.15 -1.06 -23.38
C THR A 78 -3.53 0.37 -23.76
N TYR A 79 -2.83 1.37 -23.22
CA TYR A 79 -3.02 2.75 -23.65
C TYR A 79 -2.47 2.98 -25.06
N GLY A 80 -1.33 2.40 -25.41
CA GLY A 80 -0.81 2.45 -26.78
C GLY A 80 -1.74 1.82 -27.81
N GLU A 81 -2.32 0.65 -27.51
CA GLU A 81 -3.35 0.01 -28.32
C GLU A 81 -4.60 0.89 -28.45
N TRP A 82 -5.04 1.52 -27.36
CA TRP A 82 -6.16 2.45 -27.38
C TRP A 82 -5.91 3.63 -28.34
N ARG A 83 -4.69 4.18 -28.33
CA ARG A 83 -4.30 5.26 -29.25
C ARG A 83 -4.31 4.83 -30.71
N ILE A 84 -3.89 3.59 -31.02
CA ILE A 84 -3.96 3.03 -32.37
C ILE A 84 -5.42 2.92 -32.82
N VAL A 85 -6.27 2.33 -31.98
CA VAL A 85 -7.66 2.01 -32.34
C VAL A 85 -8.55 3.25 -32.45
N PHE A 86 -8.41 4.18 -31.49
CA PHE A 86 -9.35 5.30 -31.33
C PHE A 86 -8.78 6.66 -31.77
N GLU A 87 -7.45 6.86 -31.70
CA GLU A 87 -6.83 8.12 -32.18
C GLU A 87 -6.20 7.98 -33.56
N GLY A 88 -6.18 6.77 -34.14
CA GLY A 88 -5.52 6.52 -35.41
C GLY A 88 -4.01 6.68 -35.39
N ALA A 89 -3.37 6.51 -34.22
CA ALA A 89 -1.93 6.57 -34.08
C ALA A 89 -1.28 5.36 -34.79
N HIS A 90 -0.08 5.55 -35.34
CA HIS A 90 0.69 4.51 -36.00
C HIS A 90 2.00 4.28 -35.27
N GLY A 91 2.34 3.02 -34.96
CA GLY A 91 3.59 2.67 -34.29
C GLY A 91 3.46 1.46 -33.39
N ASN A 92 4.50 1.19 -32.61
CA ASN A 92 4.49 0.13 -31.61
C ASN A 92 3.65 0.59 -30.39
N PRO A 93 2.68 -0.20 -29.90
CA PRO A 93 1.87 0.14 -28.73
C PRO A 93 2.72 0.49 -27.50
N ALA A 94 3.84 -0.19 -27.27
CA ALA A 94 4.74 0.11 -26.16
C ALA A 94 5.26 1.56 -26.23
N ASP A 95 5.73 2.01 -27.41
CA ASP A 95 6.27 3.36 -27.59
C ASP A 95 5.16 4.43 -27.53
N LEU A 96 4.01 4.14 -28.11
CA LEU A 96 2.85 5.04 -28.10
C LEU A 96 2.26 5.20 -26.70
N GLY A 97 2.32 4.15 -25.88
CA GLY A 97 1.82 4.14 -24.52
C GLY A 97 2.82 4.65 -23.48
N PHE A 98 4.09 4.84 -23.82
CA PHE A 98 5.10 5.39 -22.92
C PHE A 98 4.88 6.89 -22.70
N THR A 99 3.88 7.20 -21.90
CA THR A 99 3.42 8.57 -21.58
C THR A 99 2.95 8.60 -20.13
N PRO A 100 2.89 9.78 -19.48
CA PRO A 100 2.41 9.92 -18.10
C PRO A 100 1.04 9.26 -17.86
N PHE A 101 0.12 9.32 -18.79
CA PHE A 101 -1.13 8.61 -18.67
C PHE A 101 -0.94 7.09 -18.73
N GLY A 102 -0.14 6.59 -19.67
CA GLY A 102 0.08 5.17 -19.88
C GLY A 102 0.63 4.44 -18.66
N TRP A 103 1.63 4.99 -17.97
CA TRP A 103 2.19 4.35 -16.76
C TRP A 103 1.44 4.67 -15.46
N ARG A 104 0.52 5.68 -15.42
CA ARG A 104 -0.20 6.10 -14.20
C ARG A 104 -1.60 5.51 -14.06
N TRP A 105 -2.32 5.30 -15.17
CA TRP A 105 -3.74 4.98 -15.09
C TRP A 105 -4.04 3.62 -14.42
N MET A 106 -3.15 2.63 -14.60
CA MET A 106 -3.32 1.33 -13.94
C MET A 106 -3.25 1.49 -12.42
N GLY A 107 -2.28 2.25 -11.91
CA GLY A 107 -2.19 2.60 -10.48
C GLY A 107 -3.47 3.29 -9.98
N SER A 108 -4.07 4.17 -10.79
CA SER A 108 -5.31 4.86 -10.44
C SER A 108 -6.51 3.91 -10.34
N ILE A 109 -6.60 2.87 -11.20
CA ILE A 109 -7.63 1.83 -11.08
C ILE A 109 -7.45 1.05 -9.79
N PHE A 110 -6.25 0.53 -9.52
CA PHE A 110 -5.98 -0.25 -8.32
C PHE A 110 -6.25 0.57 -7.05
N GLY A 111 -5.79 1.84 -7.02
CA GLY A 111 -6.05 2.75 -5.90
C GLY A 111 -7.54 3.04 -5.69
N THR A 112 -8.30 3.24 -6.77
CA THR A 112 -9.76 3.42 -6.70
C THR A 112 -10.44 2.18 -6.13
N LEU A 113 -10.02 0.98 -6.55
CA LEU A 113 -10.58 -0.29 -6.08
C LEU A 113 -10.24 -0.60 -4.60
N VAL A 114 -9.17 -0.02 -4.03
CA VAL A 114 -8.90 -0.14 -2.58
C VAL A 114 -10.05 0.43 -1.75
N ILE A 115 -10.71 1.50 -2.20
CA ILE A 115 -11.78 2.17 -1.44
C ILE A 115 -12.97 1.22 -1.16
N PRO A 116 -13.62 0.60 -2.18
CA PRO A 116 -14.69 -0.38 -1.92
C PRO A 116 -14.17 -1.63 -1.21
N LEU A 117 -12.90 -2.04 -1.40
CA LEU A 117 -12.32 -3.16 -0.66
C LEU A 117 -12.19 -2.84 0.84
N MET A 118 -11.79 -1.63 1.21
CA MET A 118 -11.76 -1.19 2.62
C MET A 118 -13.15 -1.19 3.24
N TYR A 119 -14.18 -0.77 2.49
CA TYR A 119 -15.58 -0.90 2.91
C TYR A 119 -15.95 -2.36 3.17
N LEU A 120 -15.67 -3.25 2.23
CA LEU A 120 -16.01 -4.67 2.31
C LEU A 120 -15.23 -5.37 3.44
N LEU A 121 -13.95 -5.08 3.61
CA LEU A 121 -13.12 -5.61 4.70
C LEU A 121 -13.67 -5.17 6.06
N ALA A 122 -13.95 -3.88 6.23
CA ALA A 122 -14.52 -3.35 7.46
C ALA A 122 -15.87 -4.00 7.78
N LEU A 123 -16.79 -4.09 6.81
CA LEU A 123 -18.09 -4.73 6.97
C LEU A 123 -17.97 -6.23 7.31
N ARG A 124 -16.92 -6.87 6.79
CA ARG A 124 -16.65 -8.30 7.06
C ARG A 124 -16.06 -8.53 8.45
N LEU A 125 -15.23 -7.61 8.93
CA LEU A 125 -14.67 -7.65 10.29
C LEU A 125 -15.76 -7.41 11.35
N TRP A 126 -16.59 -6.44 11.11
CA TRP A 126 -17.72 -6.08 11.98
C TRP A 126 -18.89 -5.62 11.12
N PRO A 127 -20.08 -6.28 11.18
CA PRO A 127 -21.23 -5.96 10.34
C PRO A 127 -21.90 -4.64 10.80
N ASN A 128 -21.15 -3.55 10.73
CA ASN A 128 -21.57 -2.19 11.07
C ASN A 128 -21.32 -1.26 9.88
N ARG A 129 -22.39 -0.71 9.32
CA ARG A 129 -22.32 0.17 8.14
C ARG A 129 -21.54 1.47 8.41
N LEU A 130 -21.63 2.03 9.63
CA LEU A 130 -20.88 3.24 9.99
C LEU A 130 -19.38 2.97 9.98
N PHE A 131 -18.95 1.82 10.49
CA PHE A 131 -17.56 1.39 10.41
C PHE A 131 -17.08 1.26 8.95
N ALA A 132 -17.88 0.60 8.11
CA ALA A 132 -17.54 0.38 6.71
C ALA A 132 -17.48 1.70 5.92
N ILE A 133 -18.47 2.59 6.10
CA ILE A 133 -18.48 3.93 5.48
C ILE A 133 -17.27 4.75 5.95
N ALA A 134 -17.01 4.77 7.26
CA ALA A 134 -15.86 5.49 7.79
C ALA A 134 -14.54 4.98 7.20
N ALA A 135 -14.32 3.66 7.15
CA ALA A 135 -13.11 3.08 6.57
C ALA A 135 -12.92 3.49 5.09
N ALA A 136 -13.97 3.40 4.28
CA ALA A 136 -13.92 3.80 2.88
C ALA A 136 -13.68 5.31 2.71
N THR A 137 -14.39 6.14 3.46
CA THR A 137 -14.26 7.61 3.37
C THR A 137 -12.86 8.06 3.81
N LEU A 138 -12.35 7.55 4.93
CA LEU A 138 -11.01 7.89 5.40
C LEU A 138 -9.93 7.45 4.42
N THR A 139 -10.08 6.28 3.76
CA THR A 139 -9.17 5.83 2.69
C THR A 139 -9.24 6.76 1.48
N CYS A 140 -10.44 7.14 1.05
CA CYS A 140 -10.65 8.03 -0.11
C CYS A 140 -10.02 9.41 0.09
N PHE A 141 -10.07 9.95 1.30
CA PHE A 141 -9.61 11.29 1.63
C PHE A 141 -8.28 11.32 2.38
N ASP A 142 -7.49 10.24 2.30
CA ASP A 142 -6.10 10.25 2.77
C ASP A 142 -5.13 10.63 1.64
N GLY A 143 -4.17 11.49 1.98
CA GLY A 143 -3.20 12.01 1.00
C GLY A 143 -2.23 10.97 0.48
N MET A 144 -1.78 10.02 1.30
CA MET A 144 -0.85 8.97 0.84
C MET A 144 -1.55 7.98 -0.11
N PHE A 145 -2.76 7.51 0.21
CA PHE A 145 -3.54 6.70 -0.73
C PHE A 145 -3.77 7.43 -2.04
N PHE A 146 -4.12 8.72 -1.96
CA PHE A 146 -4.41 9.53 -3.12
C PHE A 146 -3.19 9.71 -4.02
N ILE A 147 -2.04 10.15 -3.47
CA ILE A 147 -0.84 10.42 -4.29
C ILE A 147 -0.23 9.13 -4.86
N GLN A 148 -0.18 8.05 -4.07
CA GLN A 148 0.36 6.77 -4.50
C GLN A 148 -0.50 6.08 -5.59
N SER A 149 -1.78 6.41 -5.67
CA SER A 149 -2.67 5.86 -6.70
C SER A 149 -2.63 6.62 -8.02
N ARG A 150 -2.02 7.81 -8.09
CA ARG A 150 -2.04 8.66 -9.29
C ARG A 150 -0.69 8.84 -9.98
N ILE A 151 0.36 8.29 -9.43
CA ILE A 151 1.71 8.28 -10.00
C ILE A 151 2.13 6.84 -10.32
N GLY A 152 3.14 6.68 -11.20
CA GLY A 152 3.63 5.39 -11.66
C GLY A 152 4.52 4.67 -10.64
N MET A 153 4.05 4.59 -9.38
CA MET A 153 4.71 3.88 -8.30
C MET A 153 4.22 2.43 -8.18
N ILE A 154 5.10 1.56 -7.71
CA ILE A 154 4.76 0.15 -7.52
C ILE A 154 3.94 -0.14 -6.26
N ASP A 155 3.87 0.78 -5.30
CA ASP A 155 3.37 0.52 -3.94
C ASP A 155 1.87 0.28 -3.85
N ILE A 156 1.06 0.89 -4.72
CA ILE A 156 -0.40 0.75 -4.69
C ILE A 156 -0.88 -0.67 -5.04
N PHE A 157 -0.14 -1.39 -5.89
CA PHE A 157 -0.50 -2.75 -6.32
C PHE A 157 -0.44 -3.77 -5.18
N PRO A 158 0.68 -3.92 -4.43
CA PRO A 158 0.70 -4.81 -3.28
C PRO A 158 -0.31 -4.41 -2.20
N ILE A 159 -0.57 -3.11 -1.98
CA ILE A 159 -1.60 -2.65 -1.03
C ILE A 159 -2.98 -3.14 -1.43
N PHE A 160 -3.36 -3.02 -2.70
CA PHE A 160 -4.62 -3.57 -3.20
C PHE A 160 -4.73 -5.07 -2.94
N PHE A 161 -3.71 -5.85 -3.33
CA PHE A 161 -3.71 -7.30 -3.12
C PHE A 161 -3.70 -7.68 -1.63
N ILE A 162 -2.98 -6.95 -0.78
CA ILE A 162 -2.98 -7.17 0.68
C ILE A 162 -4.39 -6.98 1.26
N VAL A 163 -5.08 -5.88 0.91
CA VAL A 163 -6.45 -5.61 1.39
C VAL A 163 -7.41 -6.68 0.89
N LEU A 164 -7.32 -7.07 -0.38
CA LEU A 164 -8.13 -8.14 -0.97
C LEU A 164 -7.86 -9.49 -0.30
N ALA A 165 -6.59 -9.82 -0.03
CA ALA A 165 -6.23 -11.05 0.69
C ALA A 165 -6.81 -11.06 2.11
N TYR A 166 -6.74 -9.97 2.86
CA TYR A 166 -7.37 -9.87 4.18
C TYR A 166 -8.90 -9.98 4.11
N TYR A 167 -9.52 -9.40 3.09
CA TYR A 167 -10.96 -9.57 2.87
C TYR A 167 -11.32 -11.05 2.63
N LEU A 168 -10.68 -11.70 1.66
CA LEU A 168 -10.91 -13.11 1.33
C LEU A 168 -10.58 -14.04 2.51
N PHE A 169 -9.52 -13.77 3.26
CA PHE A 169 -9.16 -14.49 4.46
C PHE A 169 -10.27 -14.40 5.53
N ASN A 170 -10.86 -13.23 5.74
CA ASN A 170 -11.99 -13.11 6.67
C ASN A 170 -13.27 -13.76 6.13
N VAL A 171 -13.48 -13.79 4.80
CA VAL A 171 -14.53 -14.61 4.19
C VAL A 171 -14.30 -16.09 4.46
N HIS A 172 -13.05 -16.55 4.27
CA HIS A 172 -12.65 -17.91 4.59
C HIS A 172 -12.92 -18.28 6.06
N LEU A 173 -12.47 -17.45 7.01
CA LEU A 173 -12.65 -17.70 8.44
C LEU A 173 -14.11 -17.80 8.89
N GLN A 174 -15.05 -17.25 8.12
CA GLN A 174 -16.49 -17.24 8.38
C GLN A 174 -17.25 -18.20 7.46
N SER A 175 -16.56 -19.03 6.68
CA SER A 175 -17.19 -20.00 5.78
C SER A 175 -17.97 -21.06 6.55
N ARG A 176 -19.18 -21.39 6.05
CA ARG A 176 -20.09 -22.35 6.69
C ARG A 176 -20.00 -23.76 6.11
N THR A 177 -19.43 -23.92 4.93
CA THR A 177 -19.29 -25.22 4.24
C THR A 177 -17.83 -25.51 3.91
N PRO A 178 -17.42 -26.81 3.84
CA PRO A 178 -16.05 -27.19 3.47
C PRO A 178 -15.65 -26.64 2.09
N ARG A 179 -16.57 -26.67 1.13
CA ARG A 179 -16.31 -26.17 -0.25
C ARG A 179 -16.05 -24.66 -0.24
N SER A 180 -16.88 -23.87 0.44
CA SER A 180 -16.66 -22.42 0.55
C SER A 180 -15.34 -22.11 1.25
N ALA A 181 -15.03 -22.85 2.34
CA ALA A 181 -13.77 -22.69 3.06
C ALA A 181 -12.56 -23.01 2.17
N ALA A 182 -12.61 -24.11 1.41
CA ALA A 182 -11.52 -24.48 0.50
C ALA A 182 -11.32 -23.44 -0.59
N VAL A 183 -12.38 -23.04 -1.29
CA VAL A 183 -12.29 -22.07 -2.40
C VAL A 183 -11.76 -20.73 -1.91
N THR A 184 -12.29 -20.19 -0.80
CA THR A 184 -11.85 -18.88 -0.29
C THR A 184 -10.42 -18.92 0.26
N LEU A 185 -9.97 -20.06 0.81
CA LEU A 185 -8.59 -20.24 1.24
C LEU A 185 -7.63 -20.24 0.03
N LEU A 186 -7.95 -21.01 -1.01
CA LEU A 186 -7.14 -21.05 -2.23
C LEU A 186 -7.10 -19.69 -2.94
N LEU A 187 -8.23 -18.97 -3.03
CA LEU A 187 -8.27 -17.60 -3.56
C LEU A 187 -7.43 -16.63 -2.71
N THR A 188 -7.44 -16.77 -1.39
CA THR A 188 -6.55 -16.01 -0.51
C THR A 188 -5.08 -16.30 -0.86
N GLY A 189 -4.74 -17.56 -1.10
CA GLY A 189 -3.41 -17.99 -1.53
C GLY A 189 -2.99 -17.38 -2.87
N VAL A 190 -3.87 -17.34 -3.84
CA VAL A 190 -3.62 -16.67 -5.12
C VAL A 190 -3.34 -15.18 -4.93
N VAL A 191 -4.21 -14.50 -4.19
CA VAL A 191 -4.09 -13.04 -4.02
C VAL A 191 -2.87 -12.66 -3.19
N ILE A 192 -2.54 -13.43 -2.14
CA ILE A 192 -1.31 -13.16 -1.37
C ILE A 192 -0.05 -13.48 -2.18
N GLY A 193 -0.11 -14.47 -3.08
CA GLY A 193 0.97 -14.75 -4.04
C GLY A 193 1.20 -13.58 -4.99
N LEU A 194 0.13 -12.99 -5.54
CA LEU A 194 0.21 -11.76 -6.36
C LEU A 194 0.77 -10.58 -5.55
N ALA A 195 0.36 -10.43 -4.30
CA ALA A 195 0.89 -9.37 -3.43
C ALA A 195 2.41 -9.52 -3.22
N ILE A 196 2.89 -10.75 -2.95
CA ILE A 196 4.32 -11.03 -2.74
C ILE A 196 5.11 -10.83 -4.05
N ALA A 197 4.55 -11.24 -5.19
CA ALA A 197 5.14 -11.02 -6.51
C ALA A 197 5.19 -9.53 -6.90
N ALA A 198 4.36 -8.67 -6.27
CA ALA A 198 4.40 -7.22 -6.44
C ALA A 198 5.40 -6.53 -5.48
N LYS A 199 5.44 -6.94 -4.20
CA LYS A 199 6.41 -6.41 -3.21
C LYS A 199 6.49 -7.29 -1.96
N TRP A 200 7.69 -7.49 -1.42
CA TRP A 200 7.92 -8.38 -0.26
C TRP A 200 7.24 -7.94 1.05
N ILE A 201 6.80 -6.70 1.16
CA ILE A 201 5.99 -6.24 2.31
C ILE A 201 4.75 -7.11 2.57
N ALA A 202 4.24 -7.78 1.53
CA ALA A 202 3.11 -8.70 1.62
C ALA A 202 3.41 -9.96 2.47
N LEU A 203 4.68 -10.32 2.68
CA LEU A 203 5.07 -11.39 3.60
C LEU A 203 4.61 -11.12 5.03
N ALA A 204 4.55 -9.85 5.44
CA ALA A 204 4.01 -9.45 6.74
C ALA A 204 2.50 -9.75 6.86
N ALA A 205 1.74 -9.57 5.77
CA ALA A 205 0.33 -9.95 5.72
C ALA A 205 0.15 -11.47 5.81
N LEU A 206 0.95 -12.23 5.06
CA LEU A 206 0.97 -13.68 5.13
C LEU A 206 1.27 -14.15 6.57
N ALA A 207 2.30 -13.58 7.22
CA ALA A 207 2.68 -13.93 8.58
C ALA A 207 1.53 -13.71 9.58
N SER A 208 0.79 -12.60 9.47
CA SER A 208 -0.38 -12.34 10.32
C SER A 208 -1.51 -13.34 10.11
N MET A 209 -1.77 -13.73 8.86
CA MET A 209 -2.78 -14.74 8.53
C MET A 209 -2.40 -16.11 9.11
N LEU A 210 -1.14 -16.53 8.92
CA LEU A 210 -0.61 -17.77 9.49
C LEU A 210 -0.66 -17.76 11.01
N PHE A 211 -0.34 -16.63 11.64
CA PHE A 211 -0.45 -16.47 13.09
C PHE A 211 -1.89 -16.67 13.59
N ILE A 212 -2.87 -16.07 12.91
CA ILE A 212 -4.30 -16.27 13.25
C ILE A 212 -4.69 -17.74 13.13
N LEU A 213 -4.27 -18.42 12.05
CA LEU A 213 -4.57 -19.85 11.87
C LEU A 213 -3.90 -20.69 12.95
N LEU A 214 -2.64 -20.42 13.29
CA LEU A 214 -1.92 -21.11 14.36
C LEU A 214 -2.62 -20.95 15.71
N VAL A 215 -3.00 -19.73 16.07
CA VAL A 215 -3.72 -19.45 17.33
C VAL A 215 -5.05 -20.24 17.39
N ARG A 216 -5.80 -20.30 16.28
CA ARG A 216 -7.05 -21.08 16.21
C ARG A 216 -6.80 -22.57 16.39
N LEU A 217 -5.76 -23.10 15.74
CA LEU A 217 -5.37 -24.49 15.81
C LEU A 217 -4.91 -24.88 17.21
N VAL A 218 -4.00 -24.11 17.81
CA VAL A 218 -3.47 -24.34 19.17
C VAL A 218 -4.62 -24.32 20.19
N ARG A 219 -5.53 -23.36 20.10
CA ARG A 219 -6.70 -23.33 21.01
C ARG A 219 -7.57 -24.55 20.87
N ARG A 220 -7.80 -25.04 19.65
CA ARG A 220 -8.58 -26.27 19.45
C ARG A 220 -7.94 -27.48 20.13
N TYR A 221 -6.61 -27.63 20.04
CA TYR A 221 -5.91 -28.72 20.71
C TYR A 221 -5.89 -28.53 22.23
N ALA A 222 -5.73 -27.31 22.72
CA ALA A 222 -5.80 -27.02 24.15
C ALA A 222 -7.18 -27.34 24.73
N ASP A 223 -8.28 -26.98 24.05
CA ASP A 223 -9.65 -27.30 24.45
C ASP A 223 -9.87 -28.81 24.49
N LEU A 224 -9.33 -29.56 23.50
CA LEU A 224 -9.39 -31.04 23.48
C LEU A 224 -8.59 -31.65 24.64
N ALA A 225 -7.38 -31.20 24.90
CA ALA A 225 -6.55 -31.70 25.98
C ALA A 225 -7.20 -31.47 27.36
N VAL A 226 -7.78 -30.28 27.58
CA VAL A 226 -8.51 -29.97 28.83
C VAL A 226 -9.78 -30.80 28.97
N SER A 227 -10.52 -31.08 27.90
CA SER A 227 -11.73 -31.91 27.95
C SER A 227 -11.44 -33.38 28.26
N THR A 228 -10.28 -33.90 27.78
CA THR A 228 -9.85 -35.29 28.04
C THR A 228 -9.23 -35.47 29.42
N ALA A 229 -8.65 -34.43 30.02
CA ALA A 229 -8.01 -34.50 31.34
C ALA A 229 -8.94 -34.23 32.53
N GLY A 230 -10.25 -34.02 32.29
CA GLY A 230 -11.23 -33.75 33.39
C GLY A 230 -10.95 -32.40 34.11
N GLY A 231 -10.19 -31.51 33.50
CA GLY A 231 -9.67 -30.32 34.13
C GLY A 231 -10.69 -29.19 34.35
N ILE A 232 -10.65 -28.62 35.55
CA ILE A 232 -11.52 -27.56 36.10
C ILE A 232 -11.23 -26.17 35.44
N TRP A 233 -10.18 -26.04 34.64
CA TRP A 233 -9.81 -24.78 33.97
C TRP A 233 -10.48 -24.66 32.61
N ARG A 234 -11.72 -24.18 32.60
CA ARG A 234 -12.33 -23.65 31.38
C ARG A 234 -11.80 -22.23 31.14
N TRP A 235 -10.78 -22.09 30.31
CA TRP A 235 -10.55 -20.83 29.62
C TRP A 235 -11.81 -20.56 28.83
N GLY A 236 -12.52 -19.47 29.18
CA GLY A 236 -13.84 -19.20 28.64
C GLY A 236 -13.82 -19.35 27.12
N ARG A 237 -14.77 -20.14 26.60
CA ARG A 237 -14.97 -20.33 25.15
C ARG A 237 -15.07 -18.96 24.52
N SER A 238 -14.00 -18.51 23.91
CA SER A 238 -14.01 -17.27 23.13
C SER A 238 -14.66 -17.61 21.79
N GLU A 239 -15.97 -17.46 21.69
CA GLU A 239 -16.74 -17.57 20.44
C GLU A 239 -16.19 -16.61 19.36
N ALA A 240 -15.45 -15.59 19.79
CA ALA A 240 -14.85 -14.56 18.93
C ALA A 240 -13.89 -15.11 17.87
N LEU A 241 -13.23 -16.26 18.09
CA LEU A 241 -12.26 -16.80 17.12
C LEU A 241 -12.85 -17.86 16.17
N GLY A 242 -14.05 -18.35 16.44
CA GLY A 242 -14.69 -19.38 15.63
C GLY A 242 -13.96 -20.74 15.63
N PRO A 243 -14.39 -21.70 14.80
CA PRO A 243 -13.81 -23.05 14.74
C PRO A 243 -12.38 -23.03 14.18
N ALA A 244 -11.55 -24.00 14.58
CA ALA A 244 -10.19 -24.17 14.09
C ALA A 244 -10.14 -24.39 12.58
N ALA A 245 -11.05 -25.20 12.05
CA ALA A 245 -11.23 -25.43 10.62
C ALA A 245 -12.61 -24.91 10.18
N PRO A 246 -12.69 -23.82 9.42
CA PRO A 246 -13.95 -23.28 8.93
C PRO A 246 -14.73 -24.29 8.09
N GLY A 247 -16.05 -24.15 8.09
CA GLY A 247 -16.94 -25.01 7.29
C GLY A 247 -17.03 -26.46 7.74
N GLY A 248 -16.51 -26.83 8.93
CA GLY A 248 -16.54 -28.21 9.43
C GLY A 248 -15.53 -29.14 8.74
N MET A 249 -14.50 -28.59 8.09
CA MET A 249 -13.44 -29.36 7.42
C MET A 249 -12.63 -30.16 8.46
N GLN A 250 -12.18 -31.36 8.07
CA GLN A 250 -11.25 -32.13 8.90
C GLN A 250 -9.90 -31.43 8.99
N ILE A 251 -9.27 -31.42 10.18
CA ILE A 251 -8.02 -30.70 10.43
C ILE A 251 -6.88 -31.11 9.50
N PRO A 252 -6.60 -32.41 9.22
CA PRO A 252 -5.54 -32.79 8.31
C PRO A 252 -5.74 -32.23 6.89
N THR A 253 -6.96 -32.31 6.36
CA THR A 253 -7.34 -31.74 5.06
C THR A 253 -7.17 -30.23 5.06
N TYR A 254 -7.57 -29.57 6.14
CA TYR A 254 -7.43 -28.13 6.29
C TYR A 254 -5.96 -27.67 6.30
N VAL A 255 -5.12 -28.38 7.05
CA VAL A 255 -3.67 -28.10 7.11
C VAL A 255 -3.02 -28.30 5.72
N ALA A 256 -3.37 -29.41 5.04
CA ALA A 256 -2.87 -29.65 3.68
C ALA A 256 -3.27 -28.53 2.69
N LEU A 257 -4.55 -28.11 2.74
CA LEU A 257 -5.02 -26.98 1.93
C LEU A 257 -4.35 -25.66 2.31
N ALA A 258 -4.08 -25.42 3.60
CA ALA A 258 -3.36 -24.21 4.04
C ALA A 258 -1.91 -24.20 3.53
N VAL A 259 -1.24 -25.36 3.51
CA VAL A 259 0.11 -25.48 2.89
C VAL A 259 0.05 -25.17 1.39
N VAL A 260 -0.92 -25.72 0.67
CA VAL A 260 -1.12 -25.39 -0.74
C VAL A 260 -1.39 -23.92 -0.94
N ALA A 261 -2.32 -23.34 -0.17
CA ALA A 261 -2.73 -21.94 -0.31
C ALA A 261 -1.62 -20.94 0.04
N PHE A 262 -0.87 -21.18 1.11
CA PHE A 262 0.07 -20.19 1.64
C PHE A 262 1.55 -20.48 1.33
N ILE A 263 1.85 -21.62 0.72
CA ILE A 263 3.21 -21.95 0.28
C ILE A 263 3.22 -22.25 -1.22
N ALA A 264 2.54 -23.32 -1.66
CA ALA A 264 2.68 -23.78 -3.04
C ALA A 264 2.19 -22.74 -4.06
N ILE A 265 0.97 -22.19 -3.87
CA ILE A 265 0.39 -21.21 -4.80
C ILE A 265 1.23 -19.91 -4.84
N PRO A 266 1.59 -19.26 -3.71
CA PRO A 266 2.43 -18.07 -3.73
C PRO A 266 3.79 -18.31 -4.40
N VAL A 267 4.44 -19.43 -4.15
CA VAL A 267 5.71 -19.79 -4.80
C VAL A 267 5.53 -19.90 -6.30
N VAL A 268 4.50 -20.61 -6.78
CA VAL A 268 4.23 -20.74 -8.22
C VAL A 268 3.98 -19.37 -8.86
N ILE A 269 3.17 -18.53 -8.25
CA ILE A 269 2.87 -17.18 -8.76
C ILE A 269 4.13 -16.31 -8.76
N TYR A 270 4.93 -16.37 -7.68
CA TYR A 270 6.19 -15.65 -7.61
C TYR A 270 7.15 -16.07 -8.72
N LEU A 271 7.35 -17.38 -8.91
CA LEU A 271 8.19 -17.90 -9.99
C LEU A 271 7.66 -17.51 -11.37
N ALA A 272 6.35 -17.62 -11.58
CA ALA A 272 5.70 -17.23 -12.84
C ALA A 272 5.90 -15.75 -13.19
N SER A 273 5.93 -14.86 -12.19
CA SER A 273 6.15 -13.43 -12.43
C SER A 273 7.53 -13.11 -13.02
N TRP A 274 8.50 -14.04 -12.90
CA TRP A 274 9.85 -13.91 -13.46
C TRP A 274 10.01 -14.49 -14.86
N ILE A 275 8.98 -15.12 -15.45
CA ILE A 275 9.03 -15.67 -16.80
C ILE A 275 9.52 -14.65 -17.85
N PRO A 276 9.06 -13.38 -17.84
CA PRO A 276 9.56 -12.38 -18.79
C PRO A 276 11.08 -12.17 -18.76
N PHE A 277 11.75 -12.42 -17.63
CA PHE A 277 13.21 -12.34 -17.53
C PHE A 277 13.91 -13.48 -18.27
N TYR A 278 13.29 -14.65 -18.35
CA TYR A 278 13.76 -15.76 -19.17
C TYR A 278 13.49 -15.52 -20.65
N GLU A 279 12.31 -14.98 -21.00
CA GLU A 279 11.91 -14.74 -22.39
C GLU A 279 12.79 -13.70 -23.07
N ARG A 280 13.22 -12.66 -22.35
CA ARG A 280 14.15 -11.65 -22.88
C ARG A 280 15.63 -12.06 -22.80
N GLY A 281 15.96 -13.28 -22.35
CA GLY A 281 17.30 -13.80 -22.27
C GLY A 281 18.16 -13.25 -21.12
N GLN A 282 17.58 -12.52 -20.19
CA GLN A 282 18.28 -12.07 -18.98
C GLN A 282 18.57 -13.23 -18.03
N PHE A 283 17.66 -14.20 -17.94
CA PHE A 283 17.87 -15.50 -17.31
C PHE A 283 17.89 -16.58 -18.38
N HIS A 284 18.72 -17.62 -18.20
CA HIS A 284 18.90 -18.67 -19.15
C HIS A 284 18.17 -19.94 -18.72
N TRP A 285 17.26 -20.46 -19.54
CA TRP A 285 16.53 -21.69 -19.26
C TRP A 285 17.42 -22.90 -18.95
N ALA A 286 18.63 -22.94 -19.55
CA ALA A 286 19.61 -23.98 -19.29
C ALA A 286 20.11 -23.98 -17.82
N ASN A 287 20.08 -22.85 -17.13
CA ASN A 287 20.48 -22.71 -15.73
C ASN A 287 19.31 -23.00 -14.73
N GLY A 288 18.13 -23.36 -15.24
CA GLY A 288 16.95 -23.59 -14.42
C GLY A 288 16.65 -22.36 -13.53
N LEU A 289 16.57 -22.57 -12.23
CA LEU A 289 16.36 -21.48 -11.25
C LEU A 289 17.67 -20.80 -10.79
N GLY A 290 18.82 -21.18 -11.31
CA GLY A 290 20.12 -20.68 -10.83
C GLY A 290 20.26 -19.17 -10.98
N ASP A 291 19.92 -18.62 -12.17
CA ASP A 291 20.00 -17.19 -12.45
C ASP A 291 19.01 -16.40 -11.57
N LEU A 292 17.80 -16.93 -11.38
CA LEU A 292 16.81 -16.32 -10.49
C LEU A 292 17.30 -16.28 -9.04
N ILE A 293 17.87 -17.38 -8.53
CA ILE A 293 18.40 -17.44 -7.16
C ILE A 293 19.55 -16.44 -6.99
N ALA A 294 20.46 -16.34 -7.98
CA ALA A 294 21.53 -15.36 -7.97
C ALA A 294 20.99 -13.93 -7.96
N TYR A 295 19.95 -13.67 -8.74
CA TYR A 295 19.27 -12.37 -8.77
C TYR A 295 18.62 -12.03 -7.43
N GLN A 296 17.90 -12.99 -6.79
CA GLN A 296 17.31 -12.79 -5.47
C GLN A 296 18.37 -12.49 -4.40
N LYS A 297 19.53 -13.16 -4.49
CA LYS A 297 20.65 -12.87 -3.60
C LYS A 297 21.15 -11.43 -3.82
N SER A 298 21.31 -10.99 -5.05
CA SER A 298 21.72 -9.61 -5.37
C SER A 298 20.70 -8.58 -4.88
N ALA A 299 19.39 -8.86 -5.02
CA ALA A 299 18.33 -8.02 -4.49
C ALA A 299 18.37 -7.92 -2.96
N TYR A 300 18.58 -9.06 -2.28
CA TYR A 300 18.75 -9.08 -0.82
C TYR A 300 20.00 -8.30 -0.39
N ASP A 301 21.15 -8.54 -1.04
CA ASP A 301 22.41 -7.87 -0.74
C ASP A 301 22.29 -6.35 -0.95
N TYR A 302 21.58 -5.92 -1.99
CA TYR A 302 21.26 -4.50 -2.21
C TYR A 302 20.50 -3.92 -1.00
N HIS A 303 19.43 -4.57 -0.56
CA HIS A 303 18.66 -4.08 0.59
C HIS A 303 19.41 -4.16 1.92
N ALA A 304 20.26 -5.17 2.10
CA ALA A 304 20.99 -5.38 3.34
C ALA A 304 22.18 -4.43 3.51
N HIS A 305 22.82 -4.02 2.41
CA HIS A 305 24.08 -3.25 2.44
C HIS A 305 23.95 -1.84 1.87
N LEU A 306 22.73 -1.36 1.61
CA LEU A 306 22.50 0.02 1.13
C LEU A 306 22.91 1.01 2.22
N THR A 307 24.01 1.76 1.97
CA THR A 307 24.54 2.80 2.87
C THR A 307 24.16 4.22 2.44
N ALA A 308 23.46 4.36 1.30
CA ALA A 308 23.05 5.66 0.78
C ALA A 308 22.20 6.42 1.81
N THR A 309 22.44 7.74 1.90
CA THR A 309 21.62 8.65 2.68
C THR A 309 20.71 9.45 1.76
N HIS A 310 19.57 9.88 2.26
CA HIS A 310 18.64 10.69 1.49
C HIS A 310 18.02 11.80 2.35
N PRO A 311 17.87 13.04 1.83
CA PRO A 311 17.31 14.17 2.61
C PRO A 311 15.93 13.91 3.18
N TYR A 312 15.12 13.09 2.50
CA TYR A 312 13.78 12.69 2.94
C TYR A 312 13.76 11.39 3.73
N GLY A 313 14.92 10.81 4.07
CA GLY A 313 15.02 9.66 4.95
C GLY A 313 14.41 9.94 6.32
N SER A 314 13.70 8.97 6.88
CA SER A 314 13.07 9.09 8.20
C SER A 314 13.01 7.75 8.93
N PRO A 315 13.23 7.73 10.25
CA PRO A 315 13.15 6.50 11.04
C PRO A 315 11.69 6.02 11.14
N TRP A 316 11.50 4.71 11.15
CA TRP A 316 10.19 4.06 11.13
C TRP A 316 9.23 4.56 12.22
N TYR A 317 9.71 4.84 13.43
CA TYR A 317 8.89 5.29 14.55
C TYR A 317 8.35 6.70 14.39
N SER A 318 8.88 7.49 13.45
CA SER A 318 8.46 8.86 13.19
C SER A 318 7.31 8.97 12.19
N TRP A 319 7.02 7.90 11.44
CA TRP A 319 6.05 7.93 10.35
C TRP A 319 4.61 8.24 10.77
N PRO A 320 4.07 7.66 11.86
CA PRO A 320 2.71 8.00 12.29
C PRO A 320 2.51 9.48 12.59
N PHE A 321 3.58 10.20 12.91
CA PHE A 321 3.58 11.63 13.19
C PHE A 321 3.75 12.51 11.95
N LEU A 322 3.93 11.91 10.75
CA LEU A 322 4.22 12.63 9.51
C LEU A 322 5.49 13.50 9.62
N TYR A 323 6.52 13.01 10.31
CA TYR A 323 7.70 13.80 10.65
C TYR A 323 8.47 14.29 9.42
N ARG A 324 8.66 13.42 8.41
CA ARG A 324 9.40 13.75 7.18
C ARG A 324 8.69 13.16 5.96
N PRO A 325 7.75 13.86 5.34
CA PRO A 325 7.16 13.51 4.07
C PRO A 325 8.19 13.51 2.96
N VAL A 326 7.90 12.84 1.86
CA VAL A 326 8.80 12.74 0.70
C VAL A 326 8.28 13.63 -0.42
N ALA A 327 9.09 14.60 -0.86
CA ALA A 327 8.76 15.39 -2.04
C ALA A 327 8.99 14.54 -3.31
N TYR A 328 7.94 14.38 -4.10
CA TYR A 328 7.97 13.67 -5.38
C TYR A 328 8.21 14.60 -6.56
N TYR A 329 7.81 15.85 -6.44
CA TYR A 329 7.96 16.87 -7.46
C TYR A 329 7.99 18.25 -6.82
N PHE A 330 8.80 19.16 -7.37
CA PHE A 330 8.79 20.56 -7.01
C PHE A 330 9.27 21.40 -8.21
N GLU A 331 8.49 22.43 -8.57
CA GLU A 331 8.77 23.37 -9.64
C GLU A 331 8.47 24.78 -9.14
N ASN A 332 9.39 25.70 -9.36
CA ASN A 332 9.27 27.10 -8.99
C ASN A 332 9.72 28.07 -10.08
N VAL A 333 10.00 27.57 -11.28
CA VAL A 333 10.49 28.36 -12.41
C VAL A 333 9.47 28.32 -13.54
N GLY A 334 9.18 29.48 -14.12
CA GLY A 334 8.33 29.57 -15.32
C GLY A 334 6.82 29.42 -15.07
N LEU A 335 6.38 29.26 -13.83
CA LEU A 335 4.94 29.10 -13.49
C LEU A 335 4.17 30.44 -13.45
N GLY A 336 4.88 31.58 -13.49
CA GLY A 336 4.27 32.91 -13.43
C GLY A 336 3.98 33.41 -12.03
N ILE A 337 3.05 34.34 -11.94
CA ILE A 337 2.67 35.05 -10.72
C ILE A 337 1.16 34.86 -10.49
N ASP A 338 0.76 34.62 -9.25
CA ASP A 338 -0.64 34.56 -8.84
C ASP A 338 -1.27 35.95 -9.05
N ALA A 339 -2.29 36.01 -9.90
CA ALA A 339 -2.96 37.25 -10.28
C ALA A 339 -3.68 37.93 -9.08
N THR A 340 -4.01 37.18 -8.04
CA THR A 340 -4.73 37.68 -6.86
C THR A 340 -3.79 38.22 -5.79
N THR A 341 -2.65 37.53 -5.58
CA THR A 341 -1.74 37.83 -4.48
C THR A 341 -0.46 38.53 -4.93
N GLY A 342 -0.15 38.52 -6.24
CA GLY A 342 1.11 39.04 -6.80
C GLY A 342 2.34 38.21 -6.45
N GLN A 343 2.17 37.00 -5.89
CA GLN A 343 3.27 36.12 -5.47
C GLN A 343 3.71 35.15 -6.56
N PRO A 344 4.99 34.75 -6.58
CA PRO A 344 5.45 33.67 -7.46
C PRO A 344 4.64 32.40 -7.22
N LEU A 345 4.28 31.70 -8.30
CA LEU A 345 3.65 30.41 -8.24
C LEU A 345 4.68 29.30 -8.04
N VAL A 346 4.34 28.33 -7.23
CA VAL A 346 5.10 27.09 -7.05
C VAL A 346 4.16 25.90 -7.19
N ALA A 347 4.66 24.80 -7.75
CA ALA A 347 3.98 23.53 -7.85
C ALA A 347 4.78 22.46 -7.14
N GLY A 348 4.13 21.64 -6.32
CA GLY A 348 4.82 20.56 -5.64
C GLY A 348 3.89 19.38 -5.37
N MET A 349 4.46 18.16 -5.43
CA MET A 349 3.78 16.94 -5.02
C MET A 349 4.55 16.30 -3.87
N VAL A 350 3.88 16.14 -2.74
CA VAL A 350 4.50 15.63 -1.51
C VAL A 350 3.71 14.41 -1.03
N ASN A 351 4.41 13.31 -0.81
CA ASN A 351 3.83 12.13 -0.16
C ASN A 351 3.63 12.41 1.33
N LEU A 352 2.53 13.08 1.61
CA LEU A 352 2.06 13.47 2.93
C LEU A 352 0.69 12.82 3.13
N GLY A 353 0.50 12.09 4.23
CA GLY A 353 -0.82 11.64 4.64
C GLY A 353 -1.71 12.80 5.08
N ASN A 354 -3.02 12.57 5.15
CA ASN A 354 -3.94 13.56 5.72
C ASN A 354 -3.66 13.71 7.23
N PRO A 355 -3.19 14.88 7.71
CA PRO A 355 -2.77 15.04 9.12
C PRO A 355 -3.89 14.73 10.11
N TRP A 356 -5.14 15.09 9.78
CA TRP A 356 -6.29 14.82 10.64
C TRP A 356 -6.52 13.31 10.82
N ILE A 357 -6.44 12.55 9.73
CA ILE A 357 -6.61 11.09 9.75
C ILE A 357 -5.45 10.44 10.50
N TRP A 358 -4.21 10.79 10.17
CA TRP A 358 -3.03 10.15 10.73
C TRP A 358 -2.91 10.36 12.23
N TRP A 359 -2.96 11.61 12.68
CA TRP A 359 -2.81 11.92 14.11
C TRP A 359 -3.95 11.39 14.94
N SER A 360 -5.19 11.42 14.42
CA SER A 360 -6.34 10.84 15.10
C SER A 360 -6.27 9.32 15.20
N SER A 361 -5.59 8.68 14.26
CA SER A 361 -5.43 7.21 14.26
C SER A 361 -4.47 6.71 15.34
N ILE A 362 -3.50 7.52 15.76
CA ILE A 362 -2.49 7.12 16.76
C ILE A 362 -3.14 6.65 18.06
N PRO A 363 -3.96 7.48 18.77
CA PRO A 363 -4.62 7.03 19.99
C PRO A 363 -5.57 5.85 19.75
N CYS A 364 -6.19 5.76 18.56
CA CYS A 364 -7.05 4.64 18.22
C CYS A 364 -6.28 3.31 18.13
N VAL A 365 -5.12 3.31 17.47
CA VAL A 365 -4.24 2.13 17.38
C VAL A 365 -3.77 1.70 18.78
N ILE A 366 -3.36 2.64 19.62
CA ILE A 366 -2.92 2.37 21.01
C ILE A 366 -4.06 1.76 21.84
N LEU A 367 -5.30 2.18 21.60
CA LEU A 367 -6.49 1.70 22.32
C LEU A 367 -6.90 0.27 21.92
N LEU A 368 -6.58 -0.18 20.69
CA LEU A 368 -7.05 -1.48 20.15
C LEU A 368 -6.70 -2.69 21.02
N PRO A 369 -5.46 -2.88 21.54
CA PRO A 369 -5.14 -4.02 22.40
C PRO A 369 -6.01 -4.09 23.66
N TYR A 370 -6.27 -2.94 24.28
CA TYR A 370 -7.17 -2.85 25.42
C TYR A 370 -8.61 -3.28 25.04
N LEU A 371 -9.16 -2.78 23.92
CA LEU A 371 -10.49 -3.14 23.45
C LEU A 371 -10.57 -4.61 23.04
N ALA A 372 -9.51 -5.17 22.46
CA ALA A 372 -9.41 -6.57 22.07
C ALA A 372 -9.52 -7.49 23.29
N ILE A 373 -8.86 -7.14 24.40
CA ILE A 373 -8.85 -7.94 25.65
C ILE A 373 -10.14 -7.73 26.43
N ARG A 374 -10.51 -6.47 26.71
CA ARG A 374 -11.66 -6.12 27.55
C ARG A 374 -12.97 -6.62 26.95
N ASP A 375 -13.18 -6.38 25.65
CA ASP A 375 -14.43 -6.67 24.96
C ASP A 375 -14.38 -8.03 24.22
N LYS A 376 -13.27 -8.75 24.30
CA LYS A 376 -12.99 -9.99 23.52
C LYS A 376 -13.26 -9.78 22.02
N SER A 377 -12.91 -8.60 21.52
CA SER A 377 -13.25 -8.13 20.18
C SER A 377 -12.29 -8.67 19.13
N TYR A 378 -12.76 -9.56 18.25
CA TYR A 378 -12.00 -10.03 17.10
C TYR A 378 -11.59 -8.89 16.16
N PRO A 379 -12.47 -7.92 15.77
CA PRO A 379 -12.08 -6.80 14.94
C PRO A 379 -10.92 -5.99 15.53
N ALA A 380 -10.99 -5.66 16.82
CA ALA A 380 -9.92 -4.90 17.48
C ALA A 380 -8.60 -5.69 17.51
N ALA A 381 -8.65 -7.00 17.81
CA ALA A 381 -7.46 -7.87 17.79
C ALA A 381 -6.87 -8.00 16.37
N PHE A 382 -7.72 -8.18 15.36
CA PHE A 382 -7.30 -8.30 13.97
C PHE A 382 -6.62 -7.03 13.47
N ILE A 383 -7.21 -5.85 13.73
CA ILE A 383 -6.66 -4.56 13.32
C ILE A 383 -5.34 -4.29 14.04
N ALA A 384 -5.26 -4.56 15.35
CA ALA A 384 -4.02 -4.40 16.12
C ALA A 384 -2.90 -5.32 15.61
N LEU A 385 -3.20 -6.61 15.36
CA LEU A 385 -2.24 -7.56 14.81
C LEU A 385 -1.76 -7.13 13.42
N GLY A 386 -2.70 -6.75 12.54
CA GLY A 386 -2.38 -6.29 11.20
C GLY A 386 -1.48 -5.06 11.22
N PHE A 387 -1.77 -4.09 12.09
CA PHE A 387 -0.90 -2.93 12.28
C PHE A 387 0.52 -3.34 12.72
N LEU A 388 0.63 -4.14 13.77
CA LEU A 388 1.93 -4.55 14.31
C LEU A 388 2.75 -5.33 13.27
N THR A 389 2.13 -6.23 12.52
CA THR A 389 2.84 -7.04 11.52
C THR A 389 3.27 -6.24 10.29
N GLN A 390 2.56 -5.17 9.92
CA GLN A 390 2.95 -4.29 8.81
C GLN A 390 3.93 -3.19 9.24
N TYR A 391 4.00 -2.87 10.52
CA TYR A 391 4.79 -1.75 11.03
C TYR A 391 6.09 -2.16 11.71
N LEU A 392 6.05 -3.18 12.60
CA LEU A 392 7.23 -3.58 13.37
C LEU A 392 8.39 -4.17 12.56
N PRO A 393 8.18 -4.84 11.40
CA PRO A 393 9.30 -5.33 10.60
C PRO A 393 10.27 -4.27 10.11
N TRP A 394 9.86 -3.00 10.12
CA TRP A 394 10.75 -1.88 9.77
C TRP A 394 11.73 -1.51 10.90
N ALA A 395 11.49 -1.94 12.14
CA ALA A 395 12.31 -1.58 13.30
C ALA A 395 13.79 -2.06 13.21
N PRO A 396 14.10 -3.28 12.72
CA PRO A 396 15.48 -3.74 12.59
C PRO A 396 16.18 -3.25 11.31
N ILE A 397 15.46 -2.56 10.40
CA ILE A 397 16.02 -2.12 9.12
C ILE A 397 16.89 -0.87 9.32
N THR A 398 18.16 -0.97 8.96
CA THR A 398 19.18 0.08 9.22
C THR A 398 19.44 0.97 8.01
N ARG A 399 19.04 0.55 6.79
CA ARG A 399 19.14 1.37 5.58
C ARG A 399 18.22 2.58 5.63
N VAL A 400 18.43 3.51 4.70
CA VAL A 400 17.52 4.65 4.54
C VAL A 400 16.08 4.16 4.30
N LEU A 401 15.16 4.71 5.08
CA LEU A 401 13.72 4.44 5.02
C LEU A 401 12.96 5.74 4.78
N PHE A 402 11.74 5.61 4.26
CA PHE A 402 10.90 6.74 3.89
C PHE A 402 9.47 6.55 4.42
N LEU A 403 8.74 7.66 4.53
CA LEU A 403 7.36 7.66 5.02
C LEU A 403 6.44 6.68 4.27
N TYR A 404 6.61 6.49 2.96
CA TYR A 404 5.76 5.60 2.17
C TYR A 404 5.89 4.11 2.55
N HIS A 405 6.95 3.70 3.25
CA HIS A 405 7.02 2.35 3.82
C HIS A 405 5.93 2.09 4.87
N MET A 406 5.32 3.16 5.42
CA MET A 406 4.17 3.06 6.32
C MET A 406 2.87 2.61 5.62
N PHE A 407 2.84 2.52 4.28
CA PHE A 407 1.60 2.33 3.52
C PHE A 407 0.83 1.06 3.94
N GLY A 408 1.53 -0.06 4.20
CA GLY A 408 0.89 -1.26 4.74
C GLY A 408 0.27 -1.04 6.14
N GLY A 409 0.97 -0.30 7.02
CA GLY A 409 0.48 0.06 8.35
C GLY A 409 -0.71 1.03 8.32
N LEU A 410 -0.75 1.91 7.32
CA LEU A 410 -1.81 2.90 7.15
C LEU A 410 -3.19 2.25 6.96
N ILE A 411 -3.29 1.10 6.28
CA ILE A 411 -4.52 0.33 6.15
C ILE A 411 -5.16 0.14 7.54
N PHE A 412 -4.35 -0.28 8.51
CA PHE A 412 -4.81 -0.58 9.86
C PHE A 412 -4.98 0.66 10.73
N MET A 413 -4.23 1.74 10.48
CA MET A 413 -4.49 3.04 11.11
C MET A 413 -5.88 3.56 10.75
N VAL A 414 -6.23 3.51 9.46
CA VAL A 414 -7.56 3.91 8.96
C VAL A 414 -8.66 3.03 9.55
N LEU A 415 -8.46 1.70 9.57
CA LEU A 415 -9.41 0.79 10.19
C LEU A 415 -9.55 1.02 11.70
N ALA A 416 -8.46 1.32 12.41
CA ALA A 416 -8.49 1.63 13.84
C ALA A 416 -9.33 2.87 14.14
N LEU A 417 -9.07 3.96 13.41
CA LEU A 417 -9.84 5.20 13.54
C LEU A 417 -11.32 4.98 13.22
N ALA A 418 -11.61 4.33 12.08
CA ALA A 418 -12.98 4.02 11.67
C ALA A 418 -13.71 3.15 12.71
N TYR A 419 -13.02 2.14 13.27
CA TYR A 419 -13.57 1.26 14.29
C TYR A 419 -13.93 2.02 15.58
N VAL A 420 -13.04 2.87 16.07
CA VAL A 420 -13.28 3.66 17.27
C VAL A 420 -14.40 4.68 17.04
N LEU A 421 -14.39 5.41 15.91
CA LEU A 421 -15.45 6.35 15.56
C LEU A 421 -16.82 5.67 15.46
N ALA A 422 -16.89 4.50 14.82
CA ALA A 422 -18.16 3.75 14.71
C ALA A 422 -18.64 3.24 16.07
N ARG A 423 -17.76 2.87 16.98
CA ARG A 423 -18.11 2.50 18.36
C ARG A 423 -18.66 3.70 19.15
N LEU A 424 -18.01 4.84 19.03
CA LEU A 424 -18.48 6.08 19.65
C LEU A 424 -19.87 6.49 19.11
N ALA A 425 -20.09 6.33 17.80
CA ALA A 425 -21.35 6.61 17.14
C ALA A 425 -22.49 5.62 17.52
N GLY A 426 -22.17 4.37 17.84
CA GLY A 426 -23.15 3.32 18.11
C GLY A 426 -23.64 3.22 19.58
N GLY A 427 -22.99 3.92 20.52
CA GLY A 427 -23.36 3.86 21.94
C GLY A 427 -24.45 4.88 22.28
N GLY A 428 -25.70 4.44 22.60
CA GLY A 428 -26.79 5.37 22.96
C GLY A 428 -26.58 6.07 24.31
N VAL A 429 -26.63 7.39 24.35
CA VAL A 429 -27.05 8.17 25.49
C VAL A 429 -28.39 8.79 25.09
N GLU A 430 -29.45 8.37 25.74
CA GLU A 430 -30.75 9.02 25.62
C GLU A 430 -30.67 10.35 26.38
N VAL A 431 -30.67 11.46 25.68
CA VAL A 431 -30.94 12.77 26.24
C VAL A 431 -32.30 13.18 25.68
N GLY A 432 -33.31 13.18 26.54
CA GLY A 432 -34.66 13.61 26.18
C GLY A 432 -35.37 12.72 25.17
N GLY A 433 -35.10 11.41 25.12
CA GLY A 433 -35.77 10.46 24.23
C GLY A 433 -35.32 10.51 22.76
N VAL A 434 -34.25 11.24 22.43
CA VAL A 434 -33.75 11.37 21.06
C VAL A 434 -32.27 11.01 21.01
N SER A 435 -31.93 9.94 20.29
CA SER A 435 -30.55 9.42 20.09
C SER A 435 -29.74 10.12 18.97
N TRP A 436 -29.84 11.45 18.87
CA TRP A 436 -29.30 12.22 17.74
C TRP A 436 -27.80 12.55 17.80
N VAL A 437 -27.18 12.48 18.97
CA VAL A 437 -25.86 13.12 19.18
C VAL A 437 -24.69 12.34 18.63
N ARG A 438 -24.78 11.02 18.47
CA ARG A 438 -23.59 10.19 18.24
C ARG A 438 -23.23 9.91 16.78
N PRO A 439 -24.14 9.62 15.84
CA PRO A 439 -23.80 9.58 14.43
C PRO A 439 -23.23 10.91 13.92
N PHE A 440 -23.68 12.04 14.49
CA PHE A 440 -23.17 13.37 14.16
C PHE A 440 -21.67 13.51 14.43
N VAL A 441 -21.14 12.98 15.53
CA VAL A 441 -19.69 13.02 15.83
C VAL A 441 -18.88 12.33 14.73
N LEU A 442 -19.32 11.16 14.27
CA LEU A 442 -18.64 10.46 13.17
C LEU A 442 -18.68 11.29 11.88
N TYR A 443 -19.85 11.79 11.49
CA TYR A 443 -19.99 12.59 10.27
C TYR A 443 -19.22 13.91 10.35
N ALA A 444 -19.23 14.58 11.50
CA ALA A 444 -18.43 15.78 11.73
C ALA A 444 -16.92 15.48 11.60
N TRP A 445 -16.46 14.34 12.14
CA TRP A 445 -15.08 13.93 12.03
C TRP A 445 -14.65 13.65 10.59
N LEU A 446 -15.51 12.96 9.82
CA LEU A 446 -15.30 12.72 8.40
C LEU A 446 -15.33 14.02 7.58
N ALA A 447 -16.23 14.95 7.91
CA ALA A 447 -16.28 16.26 7.26
C ALA A 447 -14.97 17.05 7.47
N VAL A 448 -14.39 17.03 8.68
CA VAL A 448 -13.08 17.64 8.92
C VAL A 448 -11.98 16.95 8.12
N ALA A 449 -11.99 15.61 8.01
CA ALA A 449 -11.03 14.88 7.15
C ALA A 449 -11.14 15.34 5.68
N ILE A 450 -12.36 15.54 5.17
CA ILE A 450 -12.60 16.05 3.81
C ILE A 450 -12.09 17.49 3.67
N LEU A 451 -12.33 18.35 4.66
CA LEU A 451 -11.82 19.74 4.65
C LEU A 451 -10.30 19.78 4.62
N PHE A 452 -9.63 18.92 5.40
CA PHE A 452 -8.18 18.78 5.35
C PHE A 452 -7.71 18.28 3.98
N PHE A 453 -8.43 17.35 3.38
CA PHE A 453 -8.12 16.89 2.02
C PHE A 453 -8.20 18.03 1.01
N VAL A 454 -9.26 18.81 1.04
CA VAL A 454 -9.41 19.98 0.15
C VAL A 454 -8.29 21.00 0.39
N TYR A 455 -7.95 21.26 1.66
CA TYR A 455 -6.87 22.20 2.01
C TYR A 455 -5.50 21.74 1.50
N PHE A 456 -5.16 20.47 1.62
CA PHE A 456 -3.89 19.91 1.16
C PHE A 456 -3.90 19.46 -0.30
N TYR A 457 -5.04 19.51 -1.00
CA TYR A 457 -5.20 19.02 -2.37
C TYR A 457 -4.12 19.54 -3.35
N PRO A 458 -3.74 20.84 -3.34
CA PRO A 458 -2.69 21.34 -4.23
C PRO A 458 -1.34 20.64 -4.07
N VAL A 459 -0.96 20.30 -2.82
CA VAL A 459 0.34 19.63 -2.55
C VAL A 459 0.32 18.12 -2.80
N TRP A 460 -0.81 17.55 -3.17
CA TRP A 460 -0.94 16.17 -3.63
C TRP A 460 -1.15 16.08 -5.16
N THR A 461 -1.45 17.20 -5.80
CA THR A 461 -1.77 17.24 -7.23
C THR A 461 -0.75 17.98 -8.07
N GLY A 462 0.12 18.78 -7.47
CA GLY A 462 1.05 19.65 -8.19
C GLY A 462 0.37 20.86 -8.83
N ILE A 463 -0.85 21.22 -8.42
CA ILE A 463 -1.50 22.44 -8.88
C ILE A 463 -0.68 23.64 -8.39
N PRO A 464 -0.30 24.58 -9.28
CA PRO A 464 0.43 25.77 -8.90
C PRO A 464 -0.36 26.65 -7.91
N ILE A 465 0.28 27.04 -6.82
CA ILE A 465 -0.26 27.96 -5.81
C ILE A 465 0.81 29.00 -5.43
N GLY A 466 0.41 30.10 -4.83
CA GLY A 466 1.38 31.10 -4.37
C GLY A 466 2.41 30.50 -3.41
N ASP A 467 3.66 30.92 -3.53
CA ASP A 467 4.78 30.43 -2.70
C ASP A 467 4.46 30.47 -1.20
N HIS A 468 3.87 31.56 -0.73
CA HIS A 468 3.45 31.70 0.66
C HIS A 468 2.35 30.70 1.06
N GLN A 469 1.43 30.36 0.15
CA GLN A 469 0.40 29.34 0.39
C GLN A 469 0.99 27.93 0.41
N TYR A 470 2.14 27.71 -0.21
CA TYR A 470 2.85 26.43 -0.18
C TYR A 470 3.78 26.36 1.06
N LEU A 471 4.72 27.31 1.22
CA LEU A 471 5.79 27.28 2.22
C LEU A 471 5.47 28.01 3.54
N GLY A 472 4.38 28.75 3.64
CA GLY A 472 4.09 29.72 4.72
C GLY A 472 3.92 29.15 6.14
N GLY A 473 4.11 27.85 6.35
CA GLY A 473 4.03 27.22 7.67
C GLY A 473 2.60 27.00 8.17
N PHE A 474 2.49 26.63 9.46
CA PHE A 474 1.22 26.27 10.09
C PHE A 474 0.22 27.44 10.09
N GLY A 475 -0.99 27.17 9.61
CA GLY A 475 -2.10 28.14 9.57
C GLY A 475 -2.07 29.12 8.39
N VAL A 476 -0.97 29.18 7.62
CA VAL A 476 -0.84 30.06 6.45
C VAL A 476 -0.58 29.22 5.19
N GLY A 477 0.48 28.43 5.19
CA GLY A 477 0.84 27.53 4.09
C GLY A 477 0.52 26.06 4.41
N ARG A 478 0.86 25.17 3.47
CA ARG A 478 0.60 23.74 3.59
C ARG A 478 1.80 22.96 4.12
N MET A 479 3.00 23.50 4.04
CA MET A 479 4.19 22.92 4.67
C MET A 479 4.29 23.43 6.11
N TRP A 480 3.53 22.78 7.01
CA TRP A 480 3.36 23.25 8.39
C TRP A 480 4.62 23.17 9.24
N PHE A 481 5.51 22.26 8.92
CA PHE A 481 6.75 22.04 9.66
C PHE A 481 7.95 22.19 8.74
N LEU A 482 9.06 22.71 9.26
CA LEU A 482 10.32 22.85 8.52
C LEU A 482 10.83 21.50 7.96
N LYS A 483 10.45 20.38 8.59
CA LYS A 483 10.81 19.05 8.12
C LYS A 483 9.95 18.55 6.95
N TRP A 484 8.91 19.29 6.58
CA TRP A 484 8.05 18.96 5.43
C TRP A 484 8.58 19.57 4.11
N ILE A 485 9.57 20.47 4.23
CA ILE A 485 10.21 21.16 3.11
C ILE A 485 11.49 20.44 2.68
#